data_e3ea09d5c985e07649c69245de0ea488
#
_entry.id   e3ea09d5c985e07649c69245de0ea488
#
_cell.length_a   1.000
_cell.length_b   1.000
_cell.length_c   1.000
_cell.angle_alpha   90.00
_cell.angle_beta   90.00
_cell.angle_gamma   90.00
#
_symmetry.space_group_name_H-M   'P 1'
#
loop_
_entity.id
_entity.type
_entity.pdbx_description
1 polymer ?
#
loop_
_entity_poly.entity_id
_entity_poly.type
_entity_poly.pdbx_seq_one_letter_code
_entity_poly.pdbx_strand_id
1 'polypeptide(L)'
;MTHPVILERNVKLPRANRLVVLLPEYPVDLSTLGRLIRDLANHRVSNVLLLSVVKEPFASVHMAHVLGYLYAMTHDPFLHVETSVQAETTWIKAIHKTWQPGDLFLCLSDHMIPWHIFGHKPIAELITERLDAPVFVVKVQNGLYGRV
;
A
#
# COMPACT_ATOMS: atom_id res chain seq x y z
N MET A 1 -9.67 -15.13 -14.50
CA MET A 1 -8.77 -14.19 -13.83
C MET A 1 -9.25 -13.93 -12.40
N THR A 2 -8.38 -14.11 -11.46
CA THR A 2 -8.71 -13.87 -10.07
C THR A 2 -8.63 -12.37 -9.79
N HIS A 3 -9.69 -11.79 -9.30
CA HIS A 3 -9.69 -10.39 -8.93
C HIS A 3 -9.34 -10.24 -7.46
N PRO A 4 -8.53 -9.24 -7.11
CA PRO A 4 -8.29 -8.94 -5.70
C PRO A 4 -9.60 -8.66 -4.98
N VAL A 5 -9.64 -8.99 -3.71
CA VAL A 5 -10.80 -8.68 -2.88
C VAL A 5 -10.88 -7.17 -2.69
N ILE A 6 -12.01 -6.60 -3.09
CA ILE A 6 -12.23 -5.17 -2.88
C ILE A 6 -12.72 -4.98 -1.46
N LEU A 7 -12.06 -4.09 -0.74
CA LEU A 7 -12.44 -3.80 0.63
C LEU A 7 -13.73 -3.00 0.66
N GLU A 8 -14.73 -3.56 1.27
CA GLU A 8 -16.00 -2.88 1.45
C GLU A 8 -16.07 -2.20 2.82
N ARG A 9 -17.05 -1.31 2.98
CA ARG A 9 -17.15 -0.45 4.14
C ARG A 9 -17.19 -1.21 5.48
N ASN A 10 -17.80 -2.36 5.51
CA ASN A 10 -17.99 -3.13 6.73
C ASN A 10 -17.05 -4.31 6.87
N VAL A 11 -16.10 -4.45 5.95
CA VAL A 11 -15.15 -5.55 6.01
C VAL A 11 -14.09 -5.21 7.03
N LYS A 12 -13.87 -6.13 7.96
CA LYS A 12 -12.79 -6.00 8.93
C LYS A 12 -11.56 -6.71 8.42
N LEU A 13 -10.39 -6.12 8.68
CA LEU A 13 -9.13 -6.78 8.36
C LEU A 13 -8.99 -8.06 9.17
N PRO A 14 -8.46 -9.15 8.59
CA PRO A 14 -8.03 -10.27 9.40
C PRO A 14 -6.90 -9.83 10.32
N ARG A 15 -6.70 -10.55 11.40
CA ARG A 15 -5.56 -10.27 12.26
C ARG A 15 -4.28 -10.48 11.47
N ALA A 16 -3.40 -9.50 11.57
CA ALA A 16 -2.12 -9.54 10.90
C ALA A 16 -1.06 -8.96 11.83
N ASN A 17 0.19 -9.36 11.60
CA ASN A 17 1.30 -8.80 12.38
C ASN A 17 1.61 -7.38 11.95
N ARG A 18 1.41 -7.10 10.67
CA ARG A 18 1.74 -5.80 10.11
C ARG A 18 0.88 -5.52 8.88
N LEU A 19 0.44 -4.28 8.76
CA LEU A 19 -0.23 -3.79 7.54
C LEU A 19 0.80 -3.06 6.70
N VAL A 20 1.04 -3.54 5.48
CA VAL A 20 1.97 -2.91 4.55
C VAL A 20 1.14 -2.15 3.51
N VAL A 21 1.23 -0.83 3.54
CA VAL A 21 0.50 0.05 2.62
C VAL A 21 1.42 0.44 1.48
N LEU A 22 1.04 0.10 0.26
CA LEU A 22 1.84 0.37 -0.93
C LEU A 22 1.40 1.68 -1.58
N LEU A 23 2.28 2.67 -1.54
CA LEU A 23 2.02 4.01 -2.07
C LEU A 23 2.63 4.17 -3.47
N PRO A 24 1.80 4.36 -4.51
CA PRO A 24 2.32 4.68 -5.83
C PRO A 24 2.87 6.11 -5.88
N GLU A 25 3.64 6.40 -6.93
CA GLU A 25 4.21 7.73 -7.11
C GLU A 25 3.21 8.78 -7.59
N TYR A 26 2.10 8.35 -8.18
CA TYR A 26 1.10 9.31 -8.66
C TYR A 26 0.31 9.92 -7.51
N PRO A 27 -0.31 11.09 -7.72
CA PRO A 27 -1.05 11.76 -6.65
C PRO A 27 -2.22 10.92 -6.12
N VAL A 28 -2.37 10.93 -4.81
CA VAL A 28 -3.44 10.23 -4.09
C VAL A 28 -4.04 11.20 -3.08
N ASP A 29 -5.32 11.05 -2.80
CA ASP A 29 -5.96 11.81 -1.71
C ASP A 29 -5.47 11.26 -0.37
N LEU A 30 -4.43 11.88 0.16
CA LEU A 30 -3.76 11.42 1.37
C LEU A 30 -4.66 11.54 2.60
N SER A 31 -5.51 12.56 2.64
CA SER A 31 -6.40 12.76 3.77
C SER A 31 -7.37 11.60 3.94
N THR A 32 -8.02 11.20 2.85
CA THR A 32 -8.95 10.08 2.87
C THR A 32 -8.21 8.76 3.12
N LEU A 33 -7.05 8.59 2.49
CA LEU A 33 -6.26 7.38 2.67
C LEU A 33 -5.79 7.24 4.12
N GLY A 34 -5.33 8.32 4.73
CA GLY A 34 -4.88 8.30 6.11
C GLY A 34 -5.99 7.89 7.08
N ARG A 35 -7.19 8.43 6.88
CA ARG A 35 -8.33 8.04 7.71
C ARG A 35 -8.68 6.57 7.50
N LEU A 36 -8.65 6.11 6.27
CA LEU A 36 -8.94 4.71 5.97
C LEU A 36 -7.93 3.78 6.64
N ILE A 37 -6.63 4.12 6.58
CA ILE A 37 -5.60 3.31 7.22
C ILE A 37 -5.86 3.21 8.72
N ARG A 38 -6.18 4.32 9.37
CA ARG A 38 -6.49 4.32 10.80
C ARG A 38 -7.70 3.45 11.12
N ASP A 39 -8.77 3.59 10.35
CA ASP A 39 -9.99 2.83 10.58
C ASP A 39 -9.76 1.33 10.39
N LEU A 40 -9.04 0.96 9.34
CA LEU A 40 -8.77 -0.45 9.07
C LEU A 40 -7.82 -1.06 10.09
N ALA A 41 -6.83 -0.29 10.53
CA ALA A 41 -5.84 -0.79 11.49
C ALA A 41 -6.37 -0.85 12.91
N ASN A 42 -7.46 -0.18 13.19
CA ASN A 42 -7.99 -0.01 14.55
C ASN A 42 -8.21 -1.35 15.25
N HIS A 43 -7.40 -1.61 16.29
CA HIS A 43 -7.44 -2.83 17.10
C HIS A 43 -7.18 -4.14 16.32
N ARG A 44 -6.74 -4.05 15.06
CA ARG A 44 -6.48 -5.24 14.24
C ARG A 44 -5.01 -5.49 14.02
N VAL A 45 -4.25 -4.41 13.83
CA VAL A 45 -2.79 -4.48 13.72
C VAL A 45 -2.19 -3.42 14.64
N SER A 46 -0.99 -3.69 15.11
CA SER A 46 -0.25 -2.72 15.92
C SER A 46 0.89 -2.07 15.14
N ASN A 47 1.19 -2.58 13.96
CA ASN A 47 2.29 -2.09 13.13
C ASN A 47 1.80 -1.81 11.71
N VAL A 48 2.17 -0.65 11.18
CA VAL A 48 1.91 -0.26 9.80
C VAL A 48 3.22 0.15 9.16
N LEU A 49 3.47 -0.35 7.96
CA LEU A 49 4.59 0.10 7.14
C LEU A 49 4.03 0.81 5.91
N LEU A 50 4.40 2.08 5.74
CA LEU A 50 4.08 2.86 4.55
C LEU A 50 5.25 2.71 3.59
N LEU A 51 5.06 2.01 2.49
CA LEU A 51 6.12 1.66 1.57
C LEU A 51 5.91 2.32 0.21
N SER A 52 6.94 2.96 -0.30
CA SER A 52 6.97 3.44 -1.67
C SER A 52 8.27 3.02 -2.36
N VAL A 53 8.21 2.89 -3.67
CA VAL A 53 9.35 2.50 -4.50
C VAL A 53 9.54 3.58 -5.56
N VAL A 54 10.78 4.07 -5.67
CA VAL A 54 11.15 5.10 -6.65
C VAL A 54 12.31 4.60 -7.49
N LYS A 55 12.29 4.94 -8.78
CA LYS A 55 13.39 4.61 -9.68
C LYS A 55 14.46 5.70 -9.67
N GLU A 56 14.02 6.95 -9.55
CA GLU A 56 14.90 8.11 -9.62
C GLU A 56 15.27 8.55 -8.20
N PRO A 57 16.56 8.71 -7.88
CA PRO A 57 16.96 9.08 -6.53
C PRO A 57 16.34 10.39 -6.03
N PHE A 58 16.17 11.39 -6.90
CA PHE A 58 15.59 12.66 -6.48
C PHE A 58 14.07 12.55 -6.20
N ALA A 59 13.39 11.56 -6.75
CA ALA A 59 11.98 11.34 -6.45
C ALA A 59 11.78 10.85 -5.01
N SER A 60 12.82 10.33 -4.37
CA SER A 60 12.73 9.83 -3.01
C SER A 60 12.42 10.94 -2.00
N VAL A 61 12.87 12.17 -2.25
CA VAL A 61 12.58 13.30 -1.37
C VAL A 61 11.09 13.62 -1.37
N HIS A 62 10.48 13.64 -2.56
CA HIS A 62 9.05 13.87 -2.67
C HIS A 62 8.24 12.75 -1.97
N MET A 63 8.59 11.51 -2.23
CA MET A 63 7.87 10.40 -1.60
C MET A 63 8.10 10.35 -0.09
N ALA A 64 9.28 10.75 0.39
CA ALA A 64 9.50 10.85 1.82
C ALA A 64 8.56 11.89 2.46
N HIS A 65 8.29 12.99 1.79
CA HIS A 65 7.31 13.97 2.27
C HIS A 65 5.89 13.42 2.28
N VAL A 66 5.51 12.69 1.23
CA VAL A 66 4.20 12.04 1.16
C VAL A 66 4.02 11.05 2.31
N LEU A 67 5.00 10.20 2.52
CA LEU A 67 4.93 9.22 3.60
C LEU A 67 4.98 9.88 4.96
N GLY A 68 5.74 10.95 5.11
CA GLY A 68 5.78 11.73 6.35
C GLY A 68 4.44 12.35 6.70
N TYR A 69 3.71 12.82 5.70
CA TYR A 69 2.37 13.35 5.91
C TYR A 69 1.41 12.24 6.39
N LEU A 70 1.45 11.08 5.74
CA LEU A 70 0.64 9.95 6.17
C LEU A 70 1.03 9.45 7.55
N TYR A 71 2.31 9.45 7.86
CA TYR A 71 2.80 9.09 9.19
C TYR A 71 2.17 10.02 10.25
N ALA A 72 2.20 11.33 10.01
CA ALA A 72 1.64 12.29 10.94
C ALA A 72 0.14 12.09 11.16
N MET A 73 -0.58 11.68 10.11
CA MET A 73 -2.01 11.45 10.19
C MET A 73 -2.38 10.15 10.90
N THR A 74 -1.54 9.12 10.79
CA THR A 74 -1.89 7.76 11.20
C THR A 74 -1.24 7.35 12.52
N HIS A 75 -0.11 7.96 12.87
CA HIS A 75 0.62 7.64 14.09
C HIS A 75 -0.20 7.97 15.33
N ASP A 76 -0.25 7.04 16.28
CA ASP A 76 -0.84 7.27 17.60
C ASP A 76 -0.19 6.30 18.62
N PRO A 77 -0.50 6.44 19.92
CA PRO A 77 0.15 5.60 20.94
C PRO A 77 -0.07 4.10 20.77
N PHE A 78 -1.11 3.70 20.06
CA PHE A 78 -1.46 2.28 19.90
C PHE A 78 -1.11 1.73 18.53
N LEU A 79 -0.66 2.57 17.62
CA LEU A 79 -0.36 2.17 16.26
C LEU A 79 1.05 2.65 15.90
N HIS A 80 1.99 1.71 15.81
CA HIS A 80 3.34 2.02 15.40
C HIS A 80 3.40 2.10 13.88
N VAL A 81 3.80 3.24 13.35
CA VAL A 81 3.88 3.49 11.92
C VAL A 81 5.32 3.72 11.52
N GLU A 82 5.78 3.01 10.51
CA GLU A 82 7.09 3.20 9.91
C GLU A 82 6.92 3.58 8.45
N THR A 83 7.91 4.27 7.90
CA THR A 83 7.93 4.66 6.51
C THR A 83 9.19 4.08 5.85
N SER A 84 9.06 3.71 4.58
CA SER A 84 10.20 3.24 3.80
C SER A 84 10.05 3.69 2.35
N VAL A 85 11.04 4.42 1.86
CA VAL A 85 11.16 4.77 0.44
C VAL A 85 12.36 4.01 -0.09
N GLN A 86 12.12 3.10 -1.02
CA GLN A 86 13.18 2.25 -1.55
C GLN A 86 13.49 2.61 -2.99
N ALA A 87 14.78 2.79 -3.27
CA ALA A 87 15.26 2.96 -4.63
C ALA A 87 15.48 1.57 -5.23
N GLU A 88 14.50 1.10 -5.98
CA GLU A 88 14.55 -0.22 -6.61
C GLU A 88 14.08 -0.13 -8.04
N THR A 89 14.51 -1.09 -8.85
CA THR A 89 14.09 -1.14 -10.24
C THR A 89 12.65 -1.60 -10.39
N THR A 90 12.17 -2.42 -9.47
CA THR A 90 10.80 -2.93 -9.53
C THR A 90 10.17 -3.01 -8.15
N TRP A 91 8.85 -2.88 -8.14
CA TRP A 91 8.05 -3.09 -6.93
C TRP A 91 8.21 -4.51 -6.38
N ILE A 92 8.29 -5.49 -7.26
CA ILE A 92 8.40 -6.89 -6.83
C ILE A 92 9.69 -7.12 -6.03
N LYS A 93 10.81 -6.53 -6.46
CA LYS A 93 12.05 -6.63 -5.69
C LYS A 93 11.91 -6.02 -4.31
N ALA A 94 11.31 -4.82 -4.23
CA ALA A 94 11.12 -4.15 -2.95
C ALA A 94 10.23 -4.96 -2.02
N ILE A 95 9.15 -5.52 -2.56
CA ILE A 95 8.22 -6.33 -1.79
C ILE A 95 8.90 -7.59 -1.27
N HIS A 96 9.67 -8.28 -2.09
CA HIS A 96 10.42 -9.46 -1.65
C HIS A 96 11.40 -9.15 -0.53
N LYS A 97 12.05 -7.99 -0.58
CA LYS A 97 12.97 -7.57 0.48
C LYS A 97 12.26 -7.21 1.78
N THR A 98 11.04 -6.73 1.68
CA THR A 98 10.31 -6.17 2.81
C THR A 98 9.36 -7.18 3.45
N TRP A 99 8.78 -8.06 2.66
CA TRP A 99 7.73 -8.97 3.10
C TRP A 99 8.19 -9.88 4.24
N GLN A 100 7.29 -10.06 5.19
CA GLN A 100 7.47 -10.97 6.32
C GLN A 100 6.21 -11.81 6.47
N PRO A 101 6.34 -13.07 6.93
CA PRO A 101 5.14 -13.87 7.24
C PRO A 101 4.23 -13.14 8.22
N GLY A 102 2.94 -13.16 7.93
CA GLY A 102 1.95 -12.45 8.74
C GLY A 102 1.66 -11.04 8.24
N ASP A 103 2.31 -10.58 7.19
CA ASP A 103 2.00 -9.28 6.58
C ASP A 103 0.69 -9.34 5.82
N LEU A 104 -0.04 -8.24 5.89
CA LEU A 104 -1.22 -7.96 5.09
C LEU A 104 -0.93 -6.74 4.23
N PHE A 105 -1.12 -6.85 2.92
CA PHE A 105 -0.87 -5.75 2.00
C PHE A 105 -2.13 -4.96 1.73
N LEU A 106 -2.01 -3.64 1.69
CA LEU A 106 -3.07 -2.75 1.25
C LEU A 106 -2.62 -2.06 -0.03
N CYS A 107 -3.39 -2.23 -1.10
CA CYS A 107 -3.08 -1.71 -2.42
C CYS A 107 -4.22 -0.87 -2.95
N LEU A 108 -3.91 0.12 -3.79
CA LEU A 108 -4.93 0.86 -4.52
C LEU A 108 -5.28 0.10 -5.80
N SER A 109 -6.55 0.15 -6.18
CA SER A 109 -7.04 -0.63 -7.32
C SER A 109 -6.41 -0.24 -8.65
N ASP A 110 -5.95 1.00 -8.78
CA ASP A 110 -5.30 1.50 -9.99
C ASP A 110 -3.77 1.48 -9.89
N HIS A 111 -3.21 0.85 -8.87
CA HIS A 111 -1.77 0.71 -8.73
C HIS A 111 -1.29 -0.40 -9.64
N MET A 112 -0.94 -0.01 -10.86
CA MET A 112 -0.47 -0.91 -11.91
C MET A 112 1.04 -0.88 -11.98
N ILE A 113 1.65 -2.02 -12.23
CA ILE A 113 3.09 -2.10 -12.42
C ILE A 113 3.39 -2.78 -13.75
N PRO A 114 4.56 -2.47 -14.35
CA PRO A 114 4.95 -3.13 -15.60
C PRO A 114 5.06 -4.64 -15.42
N TRP A 115 4.48 -5.36 -16.37
CA TRP A 115 4.52 -6.82 -16.38
C TRP A 115 4.78 -7.31 -17.79
N HIS A 116 5.92 -7.95 -18.00
CA HIS A 116 6.41 -8.31 -19.32
C HIS A 116 6.65 -7.08 -20.20
N ILE A 117 6.94 -7.32 -21.47
CA ILE A 117 7.28 -6.26 -22.43
C ILE A 117 6.04 -5.45 -22.82
N PHE A 118 4.87 -6.05 -22.79
CA PHE A 118 3.68 -5.50 -23.41
C PHE A 118 2.55 -5.09 -22.49
N GLY A 119 2.76 -5.07 -21.20
CA GLY A 119 1.61 -4.80 -20.38
C GLY A 119 1.90 -4.34 -18.97
N HIS A 120 0.81 -4.04 -18.29
CA HIS A 120 0.79 -3.69 -16.89
C HIS A 120 -0.17 -4.63 -16.19
N LYS A 121 0.06 -4.85 -14.92
CA LYS A 121 -0.75 -5.73 -14.09
C LYS A 121 -0.99 -5.06 -12.74
N PRO A 122 -2.17 -5.24 -12.14
CA PRO A 122 -2.38 -4.71 -10.78
C PRO A 122 -1.37 -5.30 -9.82
N ILE A 123 -0.78 -4.45 -9.00
CA ILE A 123 0.21 -4.92 -8.01
C ILE A 123 -0.40 -5.94 -7.05
N ALA A 124 -1.67 -5.76 -6.70
CA ALA A 124 -2.37 -6.69 -5.81
C ALA A 124 -2.41 -8.10 -6.37
N GLU A 125 -2.63 -8.23 -7.68
CA GLU A 125 -2.68 -9.52 -8.35
C GLU A 125 -1.32 -10.21 -8.31
N LEU A 126 -0.25 -9.44 -8.55
CA LEU A 126 1.10 -9.98 -8.50
C LEU A 126 1.49 -10.46 -7.11
N ILE A 127 1.11 -9.73 -6.08
CA ILE A 127 1.39 -10.13 -4.70
C ILE A 127 0.68 -11.45 -4.39
N THR A 128 -0.58 -11.56 -4.75
CA THR A 128 -1.36 -12.76 -4.50
C THR A 128 -0.73 -13.97 -5.21
N GLU A 129 -0.31 -13.79 -6.45
CA GLU A 129 0.28 -14.87 -7.24
C GLU A 129 1.67 -15.28 -6.76
N ARG A 130 2.49 -14.30 -6.36
CA ARG A 130 3.91 -14.52 -6.09
C ARG A 130 4.22 -14.85 -4.64
N LEU A 131 3.49 -14.24 -3.71
CA LEU A 131 3.77 -14.38 -2.29
C LEU A 131 2.71 -15.18 -1.55
N ASP A 132 1.58 -15.44 -2.19
CA ASP A 132 0.44 -16.06 -1.53
C ASP A 132 0.08 -15.32 -0.23
N ALA A 133 0.23 -14.00 -0.24
CA ALA A 133 -0.03 -13.15 0.90
C ALA A 133 -1.43 -12.53 0.78
N PRO A 134 -2.12 -12.29 1.89
CA PRO A 134 -3.40 -11.62 1.84
C PRO A 134 -3.26 -10.18 1.38
N VAL A 135 -4.19 -9.74 0.55
CA VAL A 135 -4.19 -8.40 -0.02
C VAL A 135 -5.58 -7.80 0.11
N PHE A 136 -5.64 -6.56 0.58
CA PHE A 136 -6.85 -5.76 0.50
C PHE A 136 -6.67 -4.68 -0.55
N VAL A 137 -7.66 -4.52 -1.39
CA VAL A 137 -7.64 -3.54 -2.48
C VAL A 137 -8.64 -2.43 -2.17
N VAL A 138 -8.12 -1.20 -2.13
CA VAL A 138 -8.95 -0.02 -1.97
C VAL A 138 -9.30 0.49 -3.35
N LYS A 139 -10.59 0.61 -3.61
CA LYS A 139 -11.06 1.06 -4.92
C LYS A 139 -10.80 2.55 -5.09
N VAL A 140 -10.24 2.90 -6.25
CA VAL A 140 -9.94 4.28 -6.61
C VAL A 140 -10.79 4.64 -7.83
N GLN A 141 -11.42 5.80 -7.77
CA GLN A 141 -12.23 6.30 -8.87
C GLN A 141 -11.51 7.42 -9.61
N ASN A 142 -11.57 7.37 -10.94
CA ASN A 142 -11.00 8.41 -11.81
C ASN A 142 -9.52 8.70 -11.53
N GLY A 143 -8.78 7.70 -11.10
CA GLY A 143 -7.38 7.85 -10.79
C GLY A 143 -7.08 8.73 -9.60
N LEU A 144 -8.11 9.28 -8.94
CA LEU A 144 -7.96 10.08 -7.75
C LEU A 144 -8.78 9.44 -6.63
N TYR A 145 -8.10 9.15 -5.56
CA TYR A 145 -8.69 8.50 -4.43
C TYR A 145 -9.77 9.36 -3.79
N GLY A 146 -10.96 8.78 -3.59
CA GLY A 146 -12.07 9.50 -3.00
C GLY A 146 -12.72 10.53 -3.91
N ARG A 147 -12.28 10.66 -5.13
CA ARG A 147 -12.87 11.58 -6.07
C ARG A 147 -14.12 10.99 -6.70
N VAL A 148 -15.10 11.81 -6.79
CA VAL A 148 -16.35 11.46 -7.45
C VAL A 148 -16.37 12.01 -8.86
#